data_6f07f49fa1a504b9cd1f43bf121b5d74
#
_entry.id   6f07f49fa1a504b9cd1f43bf121b5d74
#
_cell.length_a   1.000
_cell.length_b   1.000
_cell.length_c   1.000
_cell.angle_alpha   90.00
_cell.angle_beta   90.00
_cell.angle_gamma   90.00
#
_symmetry.space_group_name_H-M   'P 1'
#
loop_
_entity.id
_entity.type
_entity.pdbx_description
1 polymer ?
#
loop_
_entity_poly.entity_id
_entity_poly.type
_entity_poly.pdbx_seq_one_letter_code
_entity_poly.pdbx_strand_id
1 'polypeptide(L)'
;MSIQDKEKWDVKYLKKSQLLRPREASKNLQECVFHCKGTKALDLACGAGRNSIFLAEHGFDVDAIDIAKIAIDALNSEAKKKNLLSKISTHHVDLDTYVIQENIYDIIIMTNYLDRTVLESAKSALKKDGILFVETYMVSDDNEKEQSNPNNLLKNQELKEMLDDSWQILHYDEFKNEDYEIYKMKKQVIVAKKIK
;
A
#
# COMPACT_ATOMS: atom_id res chain seq x y z
N MET A 1 14.75 5.34 2.01
CA MET A 1 14.98 5.65 0.56
C MET A 1 15.80 6.93 0.45
N SER A 2 16.67 7.08 -0.52
CA SER A 2 17.56 8.23 -0.67
C SER A 2 17.00 9.23 -1.68
N ILE A 3 17.62 10.42 -1.80
CA ILE A 3 17.33 11.38 -2.90
C ILE A 3 17.37 10.67 -4.26
N GLN A 4 18.26 9.69 -4.42
CA GLN A 4 18.36 8.86 -5.63
C GLN A 4 17.10 8.00 -5.87
N ASP A 5 16.42 7.54 -4.83
CA ASP A 5 15.17 6.76 -4.99
C ASP A 5 14.01 7.66 -5.44
N LYS A 6 13.94 8.90 -4.98
CA LYS A 6 12.97 9.89 -5.44
C LYS A 6 13.10 10.14 -6.95
N GLU A 7 14.31 10.48 -7.41
CA GLU A 7 14.58 10.71 -8.84
C GLU A 7 14.30 9.46 -9.68
N LYS A 8 14.66 8.28 -9.17
CA LYS A 8 14.41 6.99 -9.81
C LYS A 8 12.91 6.72 -10.02
N TRP A 9 12.06 7.01 -9.01
CA TRP A 9 10.64 6.79 -9.12
C TRP A 9 9.96 7.82 -10.03
N ASP A 10 10.32 9.11 -9.94
CA ASP A 10 9.82 10.13 -10.87
C ASP A 10 10.17 9.78 -12.33
N VAL A 11 11.44 9.39 -12.60
CA VAL A 11 11.86 8.90 -13.92
C VAL A 11 11.09 7.66 -14.36
N LYS A 12 10.80 6.72 -13.44
CA LYS A 12 10.01 5.52 -13.75
C LYS A 12 8.59 5.87 -14.16
N TYR A 13 7.93 6.79 -13.44
CA TYR A 13 6.59 7.27 -13.79
C TYR A 13 6.56 8.01 -15.12
N LEU A 14 7.57 8.83 -15.42
CA LEU A 14 7.69 9.49 -16.71
C LEU A 14 7.86 8.49 -17.86
N LYS A 15 8.70 7.47 -17.70
CA LYS A 15 8.92 6.41 -18.69
C LYS A 15 7.72 5.46 -18.85
N LYS A 16 6.94 5.27 -17.81
CA LYS A 16 5.81 4.35 -17.75
C LYS A 16 4.53 5.08 -17.35
N SER A 17 4.11 6.06 -18.16
CA SER A 17 2.96 6.92 -17.88
C SER A 17 1.65 6.15 -17.67
N GLN A 18 1.54 4.90 -18.16
CA GLN A 18 0.42 4.02 -17.86
C GLN A 18 0.24 3.74 -16.36
N LEU A 19 1.30 3.85 -15.55
CA LEU A 19 1.23 3.70 -14.09
C LEU A 19 0.48 4.86 -13.41
N LEU A 20 0.38 6.02 -14.07
CA LEU A 20 -0.33 7.20 -13.58
C LEU A 20 -1.82 7.20 -13.96
N ARG A 21 -2.25 6.27 -14.84
CA ARG A 21 -3.65 6.20 -15.24
C ARG A 21 -4.53 5.68 -14.11
N PRO A 22 -5.76 6.18 -13.97
CA PRO A 22 -6.74 5.61 -13.06
C PRO A 22 -6.89 4.10 -13.30
N ARG A 23 -6.90 3.33 -12.25
CA ARG A 23 -7.08 1.88 -12.24
C ARG A 23 -7.96 1.49 -11.06
N GLU A 24 -8.56 0.33 -11.14
CA GLU A 24 -9.27 -0.24 -10.01
C GLU A 24 -8.33 -0.50 -8.82
N ALA A 25 -8.87 -0.41 -7.62
CA ALA A 25 -8.17 -0.80 -6.41
C ALA A 25 -7.83 -2.29 -6.42
N SER A 26 -6.92 -2.72 -5.55
CA SER A 26 -6.68 -4.14 -5.34
C SER A 26 -8.00 -4.87 -5.06
N LYS A 27 -8.23 -6.00 -5.73
CA LYS A 27 -9.42 -6.84 -5.51
C LYS A 27 -9.52 -7.30 -4.05
N ASN A 28 -8.39 -7.72 -3.49
CA ASN A 28 -8.33 -8.14 -2.09
C ASN A 28 -8.70 -6.98 -1.13
N LEU A 29 -8.32 -5.74 -1.45
CA LEU A 29 -8.73 -4.58 -0.66
C LEU A 29 -10.23 -4.32 -0.79
N GLN A 30 -10.80 -4.43 -1.98
CA GLN A 30 -12.24 -4.28 -2.20
C GLN A 30 -13.05 -5.30 -1.40
N GLU A 31 -12.56 -6.52 -1.30
CA GLU A 31 -13.22 -7.61 -0.57
C GLU A 31 -13.08 -7.48 0.96
N CYS A 32 -12.01 -6.85 1.46
CA CYS A 32 -11.73 -6.82 2.90
C CYS A 32 -12.05 -5.49 3.59
N VAL A 33 -12.26 -4.40 2.86
CA VAL A 33 -12.48 -3.07 3.45
C VAL A 33 -13.63 -3.03 4.46
N PHE A 34 -14.63 -3.89 4.29
CA PHE A 34 -15.80 -4.02 5.18
C PHE A 34 -15.48 -4.56 6.57
N HIS A 35 -14.30 -5.13 6.78
CA HIS A 35 -13.85 -5.53 8.13
C HIS A 35 -13.43 -4.33 8.98
N CYS A 36 -13.12 -3.19 8.36
CA CYS A 36 -12.79 -1.96 9.06
C CYS A 36 -14.06 -1.27 9.56
N LYS A 37 -14.09 -0.92 10.86
CA LYS A 37 -15.23 -0.23 11.49
C LYS A 37 -15.06 1.28 11.60
N GLY A 38 -13.84 1.77 11.41
CA GLY A 38 -13.53 3.20 11.47
C GLY A 38 -13.37 3.81 10.09
N THR A 39 -12.93 5.07 10.03
CA THR A 39 -12.87 5.85 8.79
C THR A 39 -11.51 6.49 8.53
N LYS A 40 -10.53 6.38 9.41
CA LYS A 40 -9.19 6.97 9.21
C LYS A 40 -8.25 5.96 8.57
N ALA A 41 -7.79 6.24 7.36
CA ALA A 41 -6.94 5.37 6.58
C ALA A 41 -5.55 5.97 6.32
N LEU A 42 -4.54 5.09 6.20
CA LEU A 42 -3.20 5.44 5.74
C LEU A 42 -2.83 4.55 4.54
N ASP A 43 -2.43 5.17 3.44
CA ASP A 43 -1.93 4.47 2.23
C ASP A 43 -0.43 4.76 2.09
N LEU A 44 0.39 3.76 2.40
CA LEU A 44 1.84 3.84 2.38
C LEU A 44 2.39 3.47 1.00
N ALA A 45 3.20 4.35 0.41
CA ALA A 45 3.67 4.28 -0.97
C ALA A 45 2.49 4.20 -1.96
N CYS A 46 1.58 5.17 -1.85
CA CYS A 46 0.27 5.18 -2.52
C CYS A 46 0.35 5.26 -4.06
N GLY A 47 1.49 5.66 -4.61
CA GLY A 47 1.64 5.90 -6.04
C GLY A 47 0.61 6.90 -6.57
N ALA A 48 -0.01 6.60 -7.70
CA ALA A 48 -1.09 7.41 -8.28
C ALA A 48 -2.46 7.24 -7.58
N GLY A 49 -2.49 6.56 -6.43
CA GLY A 49 -3.60 6.59 -5.48
C GLY A 49 -4.83 5.75 -5.81
N ARG A 50 -4.70 4.67 -6.58
CA ARG A 50 -5.86 3.80 -6.91
C ARG A 50 -6.61 3.31 -5.66
N ASN A 51 -5.87 2.91 -4.64
CA ASN A 51 -6.43 2.43 -3.38
C ASN A 51 -6.90 3.60 -2.49
N SER A 52 -6.16 4.71 -2.48
CA SER A 52 -6.56 5.93 -1.76
C SER A 52 -7.90 6.47 -2.26
N ILE A 53 -8.10 6.52 -3.59
CA ILE A 53 -9.37 6.93 -4.21
C ILE A 53 -10.48 5.97 -3.80
N PHE A 54 -10.26 4.67 -3.90
CA PHE A 54 -11.25 3.66 -3.49
C PHE A 54 -11.66 3.81 -2.02
N LEU A 55 -10.70 3.95 -1.11
CA LEU A 55 -10.99 4.16 0.31
C LEU A 55 -11.80 5.44 0.54
N ALA A 56 -11.44 6.54 -0.12
CA ALA A 56 -12.16 7.81 -0.01
C ALA A 56 -13.60 7.71 -0.55
N GLU A 57 -13.83 7.00 -1.67
CA GLU A 57 -15.16 6.71 -2.20
C GLU A 57 -16.02 5.87 -1.23
N HIS A 58 -15.36 5.08 -0.36
CA HIS A 58 -16.01 4.29 0.70
C HIS A 58 -16.08 5.01 2.05
N GLY A 59 -15.87 6.34 2.06
CA GLY A 59 -16.09 7.19 3.23
C GLY A 59 -14.89 7.40 4.14
N PHE A 60 -13.72 6.84 3.81
CA PHE A 60 -12.51 7.04 4.60
C PHE A 60 -11.91 8.43 4.40
N ASP A 61 -11.33 8.96 5.48
CA ASP A 61 -10.39 10.09 5.45
C ASP A 61 -8.98 9.51 5.31
N VAL A 62 -8.34 9.73 4.16
CA VAL A 62 -7.12 9.02 3.75
C VAL A 62 -5.91 9.94 3.84
N ASP A 63 -4.89 9.54 4.58
CA ASP A 63 -3.54 10.08 4.45
C ASP A 63 -2.79 9.22 3.42
N ALA A 64 -2.40 9.81 2.30
CA ALA A 64 -1.75 9.13 1.19
C ALA A 64 -0.31 9.61 1.04
N ILE A 65 0.66 8.70 1.18
CA ILE A 65 2.08 9.03 1.24
C ILE A 65 2.82 8.39 0.08
N ASP A 66 3.61 9.20 -0.63
CA ASP A 66 4.54 8.70 -1.65
C ASP A 66 5.76 9.63 -1.79
N ILE A 67 6.89 9.06 -2.20
CA ILE A 67 8.12 9.80 -2.47
C ILE A 67 8.12 10.44 -3.87
N ALA A 68 7.30 9.95 -4.79
CA ALA A 68 7.24 10.42 -6.17
C ALA A 68 6.26 11.58 -6.32
N LYS A 69 6.79 12.78 -6.58
CA LYS A 69 5.95 13.99 -6.78
C LYS A 69 4.95 13.82 -7.92
N ILE A 70 5.36 13.20 -9.01
CA ILE A 70 4.53 12.97 -10.20
C ILE A 70 3.33 12.09 -9.87
N ALA A 71 3.52 11.08 -9.01
CA ALA A 71 2.45 10.20 -8.58
C ALA A 71 1.44 10.93 -7.67
N ILE A 72 1.93 11.72 -6.72
CA ILE A 72 1.09 12.57 -5.84
C ILE A 72 0.29 13.59 -6.67
N ASP A 73 0.89 14.21 -7.68
CA ASP A 73 0.17 15.15 -8.55
C ASP A 73 -0.93 14.45 -9.36
N ALA A 74 -0.70 13.22 -9.82
CA ALA A 74 -1.71 12.42 -10.50
C ALA A 74 -2.86 12.05 -9.56
N LEU A 75 -2.56 11.63 -8.32
CA LEU A 75 -3.58 11.37 -7.29
C LEU A 75 -4.43 12.62 -7.01
N ASN A 76 -3.80 13.77 -6.78
CA ASN A 76 -4.52 15.03 -6.52
C ASN A 76 -5.42 15.44 -7.70
N SER A 77 -4.94 15.24 -8.94
CA SER A 77 -5.72 15.50 -10.14
C SER A 77 -6.96 14.60 -10.21
N GLU A 78 -6.81 13.31 -9.93
CA GLU A 78 -7.92 12.36 -9.94
C GLU A 78 -8.90 12.60 -8.78
N ALA A 79 -8.40 12.86 -7.57
CA ALA A 79 -9.21 13.23 -6.42
C ALA A 79 -10.06 14.49 -6.68
N LYS A 80 -9.48 15.49 -7.37
CA LYS A 80 -10.21 16.70 -7.78
C LYS A 80 -11.36 16.37 -8.73
N LYS A 81 -11.13 15.55 -9.76
CA LYS A 81 -12.17 15.14 -10.73
C LYS A 81 -13.34 14.42 -10.06
N LYS A 82 -13.03 13.65 -9.02
CA LYS A 82 -14.02 12.85 -8.26
C LYS A 82 -14.62 13.59 -7.04
N ASN A 83 -14.26 14.87 -6.82
CA ASN A 83 -14.68 15.67 -5.66
C ASN A 83 -14.27 15.05 -4.31
N LEU A 84 -13.09 14.42 -4.25
CA LEU A 84 -12.56 13.73 -3.07
C LEU A 84 -11.42 14.48 -2.36
N LEU A 85 -11.11 15.73 -2.75
CA LEU A 85 -10.01 16.49 -2.15
C LEU A 85 -10.18 16.74 -0.64
N SER A 86 -11.40 16.78 -0.14
CA SER A 86 -11.66 16.90 1.30
C SER A 86 -11.46 15.57 2.06
N LYS A 87 -11.34 14.47 1.34
CA LYS A 87 -11.19 13.12 1.89
C LYS A 87 -9.77 12.57 1.79
N ILE A 88 -8.92 13.17 0.96
CA ILE A 88 -7.56 12.67 0.72
C ILE A 88 -6.55 13.78 1.03
N SER A 89 -5.74 13.55 2.05
CA SER A 89 -4.56 14.37 2.38
C SER A 89 -3.31 13.71 1.81
N THR A 90 -2.65 14.36 0.86
CA THR A 90 -1.46 13.81 0.20
C THR A 90 -0.17 14.34 0.83
N HIS A 91 0.80 13.45 1.04
CA HIS A 91 2.10 13.77 1.61
C HIS A 91 3.21 13.32 0.67
N HIS A 92 3.94 14.29 0.09
CA HIS A 92 5.12 14.04 -0.73
C HIS A 92 6.35 13.96 0.17
N VAL A 93 6.61 12.81 0.76
CA VAL A 93 7.68 12.59 1.74
C VAL A 93 8.32 11.21 1.57
N ASP A 94 9.53 11.08 2.11
CA ASP A 94 10.24 9.81 2.21
C ASP A 94 9.80 9.04 3.45
N LEU A 95 9.34 7.80 3.27
CA LEU A 95 8.89 6.94 4.37
C LEU A 95 10.00 6.58 5.36
N ASP A 96 11.28 6.63 4.97
CA ASP A 96 12.40 6.40 5.89
C ASP A 96 12.53 7.51 6.95
N THR A 97 12.01 8.69 6.66
CA THR A 97 12.08 9.86 7.53
C THR A 97 10.72 10.29 8.06
N TYR A 98 9.64 9.72 7.52
CA TYR A 98 8.28 10.05 7.94
C TYR A 98 7.93 9.35 9.25
N VAL A 99 7.54 10.15 10.25
CA VAL A 99 7.09 9.62 11.53
C VAL A 99 5.60 9.33 11.46
N ILE A 100 5.23 8.05 11.47
CA ILE A 100 3.84 7.63 11.51
C ILE A 100 3.37 7.72 12.98
N GLN A 101 2.32 8.49 13.24
CA GLN A 101 1.78 8.65 14.59
C GLN A 101 1.09 7.37 15.05
N GLU A 102 1.33 6.99 16.30
CA GLU A 102 0.77 5.77 16.89
C GLU A 102 -0.74 5.88 17.19
N ASN A 103 -1.45 4.77 17.06
CA ASN A 103 -2.85 4.58 17.49
C ASN A 103 -3.86 5.58 16.89
N ILE A 104 -3.68 5.99 15.63
CA ILE A 104 -4.63 6.92 14.98
C ILE A 104 -5.37 6.34 13.78
N TYR A 105 -4.87 5.27 13.17
CA TYR A 105 -5.48 4.71 11.97
C TYR A 105 -6.39 3.53 12.27
N ASP A 106 -7.50 3.48 11.55
CA ASP A 106 -8.46 2.37 11.59
C ASP A 106 -8.13 1.32 10.51
N ILE A 107 -7.47 1.74 9.42
CA ILE A 107 -6.90 0.86 8.41
C ILE A 107 -5.58 1.44 7.89
N ILE A 108 -4.57 0.58 7.74
CA ILE A 108 -3.32 0.93 7.05
C ILE A 108 -3.12 -0.05 5.92
N ILE A 109 -2.82 0.49 4.73
CA ILE A 109 -2.56 -0.30 3.54
C ILE A 109 -1.15 -0.05 3.00
N MET A 110 -0.52 -1.11 2.50
CA MET A 110 0.76 -1.08 1.82
C MET A 110 0.68 -2.00 0.60
N THR A 111 0.79 -1.44 -0.61
CA THR A 111 0.64 -2.23 -1.85
C THR A 111 1.79 -2.03 -2.81
N ASN A 112 2.32 -3.16 -3.36
CA ASN A 112 3.44 -3.17 -4.32
C ASN A 112 4.72 -2.47 -3.83
N TYR A 113 4.84 -2.32 -2.54
CA TYR A 113 5.98 -1.76 -1.81
C TYR A 113 6.30 -2.68 -0.63
N LEU A 114 7.58 -2.82 -0.30
CA LEU A 114 8.02 -3.57 0.87
C LEU A 114 9.16 -2.84 1.56
N ASP A 115 8.89 -2.42 2.76
CA ASP A 115 9.88 -2.00 3.74
C ASP A 115 9.45 -2.52 5.12
N ARG A 116 10.28 -3.36 5.70
CA ARG A 116 9.96 -4.07 6.96
C ARG A 116 9.95 -3.12 8.14
N THR A 117 10.80 -2.10 8.14
CA THR A 117 10.85 -1.09 9.20
C THR A 117 9.60 -0.21 9.17
N VAL A 118 9.19 0.23 7.97
CA VAL A 118 7.94 0.98 7.78
C VAL A 118 6.74 0.13 8.20
N LEU A 119 6.74 -1.16 7.89
CA LEU A 119 5.66 -2.07 8.28
C LEU A 119 5.55 -2.22 9.81
N GLU A 120 6.67 -2.31 10.54
CA GLU A 120 6.64 -2.32 12.01
C GLU A 120 6.07 -1.01 12.58
N SER A 121 6.45 0.13 12.02
CA SER A 121 5.88 1.43 12.40
C SER A 121 4.37 1.51 12.09
N ALA A 122 3.94 0.95 10.97
CA ALA A 122 2.52 0.86 10.59
C ALA A 122 1.72 0.03 11.59
N LYS A 123 2.26 -1.08 12.10
CA LYS A 123 1.62 -1.91 13.13
C LYS A 123 1.35 -1.12 14.42
N SER A 124 2.29 -0.26 14.83
CA SER A 124 2.13 0.62 16.00
C SER A 124 1.11 1.73 15.77
N ALA A 125 0.99 2.21 14.54
CA ALA A 125 0.10 3.31 14.17
C ALA A 125 -1.38 2.91 14.09
N LEU A 126 -1.68 1.60 14.01
CA LEU A 126 -3.04 1.09 14.05
C LEU A 126 -3.63 1.14 15.46
N LYS A 127 -4.88 1.59 15.53
CA LYS A 127 -5.70 1.45 16.74
C LYS A 127 -5.97 -0.03 17.05
N LYS A 128 -6.38 -0.30 18.26
CA LYS A 128 -7.03 -1.58 18.58
C LYS A 128 -8.25 -1.78 17.67
N ASP A 129 -8.46 -2.98 17.20
CA ASP A 129 -9.46 -3.37 16.20
C ASP A 129 -9.18 -2.82 14.78
N GLY A 130 -8.09 -2.09 14.58
CA GLY A 130 -7.66 -1.61 13.27
C GLY A 130 -7.18 -2.73 12.34
N ILE A 131 -7.25 -2.47 11.05
CA ILE A 131 -6.94 -3.43 9.98
C ILE A 131 -5.59 -3.10 9.35
N LEU A 132 -4.70 -4.07 9.30
CA LEU A 132 -3.50 -4.05 8.47
C LEU A 132 -3.80 -4.79 7.16
N PHE A 133 -3.57 -4.11 6.04
CA PHE A 133 -3.62 -4.69 4.70
C PHE A 133 -2.26 -4.56 4.03
N VAL A 134 -1.63 -5.66 3.71
CA VAL A 134 -0.37 -5.68 2.94
C VAL A 134 -0.52 -6.59 1.75
N GLU A 135 -0.22 -6.09 0.54
CA GLU A 135 -0.20 -6.86 -0.69
C GLU A 135 1.03 -6.50 -1.51
N THR A 136 2.02 -7.39 -1.59
CA THR A 136 3.24 -7.12 -2.35
C THR A 136 3.89 -8.38 -2.89
N TYR A 137 4.92 -8.19 -3.72
CA TYR A 137 5.61 -9.26 -4.43
C TYR A 137 6.41 -10.16 -3.50
N MET A 138 6.49 -11.45 -3.86
CA MET A 138 7.25 -12.46 -3.15
C MET A 138 8.23 -13.20 -4.07
N VAL A 139 9.19 -13.88 -3.50
CA VAL A 139 10.06 -14.81 -4.23
C VAL A 139 9.25 -15.98 -4.78
N SER A 140 9.49 -16.35 -6.01
CA SER A 140 8.92 -17.53 -6.66
C SER A 140 9.71 -17.86 -7.91
N ASP A 141 9.89 -19.15 -8.18
CA ASP A 141 10.50 -19.62 -9.43
C ASP A 141 9.63 -19.31 -10.66
N ASP A 142 8.33 -19.06 -10.45
CA ASP A 142 7.38 -18.67 -11.49
C ASP A 142 7.44 -17.16 -11.86
N ASN A 143 8.28 -16.37 -11.20
CA ASN A 143 8.37 -14.94 -11.49
C ASN A 143 9.08 -14.70 -12.82
N GLU A 144 8.38 -14.05 -13.77
CA GLU A 144 8.92 -13.72 -15.09
C GLU A 144 9.99 -12.62 -15.05
N LYS A 145 10.06 -11.87 -13.96
CA LYS A 145 11.00 -10.78 -13.79
C LYS A 145 11.84 -10.92 -12.55
N GLU A 146 13.14 -10.96 -12.73
CA GLU A 146 14.09 -10.81 -11.62
C GLU A 146 14.00 -9.41 -11.01
N GLN A 147 13.91 -9.36 -9.70
CA GLN A 147 13.99 -8.09 -8.97
C GLN A 147 15.46 -7.70 -8.80
N SER A 148 15.77 -6.44 -9.09
CA SER A 148 17.12 -5.89 -8.92
C SER A 148 17.59 -5.88 -7.46
N ASN A 149 16.66 -5.94 -6.50
CA ASN A 149 16.94 -6.05 -5.09
C ASN A 149 16.04 -7.15 -4.48
N PRO A 150 16.60 -8.30 -4.08
CA PRO A 150 15.85 -9.41 -3.44
C PRO A 150 15.14 -8.97 -2.15
N ASN A 151 15.66 -7.97 -1.44
CA ASN A 151 15.04 -7.47 -0.20
C ASN A 151 13.66 -6.83 -0.45
N ASN A 152 13.32 -6.49 -1.69
CA ASN A 152 12.00 -5.99 -2.08
C ASN A 152 10.97 -7.10 -2.32
N LEU A 153 11.37 -8.35 -2.10
CA LEU A 153 10.47 -9.51 -2.19
C LEU A 153 10.27 -10.13 -0.82
N LEU A 154 9.03 -10.52 -0.55
CA LEU A 154 8.69 -11.34 0.62
C LEU A 154 9.22 -12.77 0.43
N LYS A 155 9.65 -13.38 1.51
CA LYS A 155 9.89 -14.84 1.57
C LYS A 155 8.55 -15.57 1.65
N ASN A 156 8.58 -16.89 1.46
CA ASN A 156 7.39 -17.72 1.63
C ASN A 156 6.78 -17.51 3.03
N GLN A 157 5.48 -17.26 3.10
CA GLN A 157 4.69 -17.03 4.31
C GLN A 157 5.16 -15.88 5.22
N GLU A 158 6.08 -15.02 4.77
CA GLU A 158 6.70 -13.99 5.61
C GLU A 158 5.68 -13.05 6.26
N LEU A 159 4.62 -12.65 5.56
CA LEU A 159 3.61 -11.77 6.16
C LEU A 159 2.88 -12.41 7.36
N LYS A 160 2.73 -13.74 7.38
CA LYS A 160 2.19 -14.43 8.55
C LYS A 160 3.17 -14.45 9.70
N GLU A 161 4.45 -14.72 9.40
CA GLU A 161 5.52 -14.82 10.39
C GLU A 161 5.83 -13.48 11.07
N MET A 162 5.50 -12.36 10.43
CA MET A 162 5.64 -11.01 10.99
C MET A 162 4.57 -10.64 12.01
N LEU A 163 3.54 -11.46 12.19
CA LEU A 163 2.44 -11.21 13.11
C LEU A 163 2.50 -12.19 14.28
N ASP A 164 2.37 -11.65 15.49
CA ASP A 164 2.29 -12.41 16.72
C ASP A 164 0.83 -12.64 17.17
N ASP A 165 0.62 -13.12 18.39
CA ASP A 165 -0.69 -13.39 18.97
C ASP A 165 -1.50 -12.12 19.33
N SER A 166 -0.99 -10.94 19.05
CA SER A 166 -1.74 -9.67 19.10
C SER A 166 -2.55 -9.38 17.85
N TRP A 167 -2.49 -10.29 16.87
CA TRP A 167 -3.18 -10.15 15.60
C TRP A 167 -4.12 -11.31 15.30
N GLN A 168 -5.25 -11.01 14.72
CA GLN A 168 -6.15 -11.98 14.11
C GLN A 168 -6.04 -11.89 12.59
N ILE A 169 -5.52 -12.92 11.95
CA ILE A 169 -5.48 -13.01 10.48
C ILE A 169 -6.90 -13.26 9.99
N LEU A 170 -7.42 -12.33 9.18
CA LEU A 170 -8.74 -12.41 8.56
C LEU A 170 -8.67 -13.03 7.16
N HIS A 171 -7.61 -12.73 6.42
CA HIS A 171 -7.35 -13.30 5.10
C HIS A 171 -5.85 -13.40 4.86
N TYR A 172 -5.43 -14.44 4.18
CA TYR A 172 -4.08 -14.61 3.65
C TYR A 172 -4.12 -15.44 2.39
N ASP A 173 -3.41 -15.01 1.36
CA ASP A 173 -3.24 -15.76 0.12
C ASP A 173 -1.90 -15.47 -0.54
N GLU A 174 -1.46 -16.41 -1.38
CA GLU A 174 -0.30 -16.29 -2.28
C GLU A 174 -0.80 -16.53 -3.71
N PHE A 175 -0.77 -15.51 -4.53
CA PHE A 175 -1.43 -15.51 -5.84
C PHE A 175 -0.56 -14.89 -6.93
N LYS A 176 -0.89 -15.13 -8.19
CA LYS A 176 -0.29 -14.41 -9.32
C LYS A 176 -0.92 -13.04 -9.43
N ASN A 177 -0.10 -12.04 -9.74
CA ASN A 177 -0.56 -10.67 -9.94
C ASN A 177 -1.60 -10.54 -11.07
N GLU A 178 -2.20 -9.38 -11.17
CA GLU A 178 -3.30 -9.10 -12.09
C GLU A 178 -2.88 -9.23 -13.56
N ASP A 179 -3.83 -9.61 -14.42
CA ASP A 179 -3.58 -9.93 -15.83
C ASP A 179 -3.09 -8.74 -16.68
N TYR A 180 -3.38 -7.51 -16.25
CA TYR A 180 -2.88 -6.30 -16.91
C TYR A 180 -1.41 -5.99 -16.61
N GLU A 181 -0.79 -6.65 -15.64
CA GLU A 181 0.63 -6.47 -15.36
C GLU A 181 1.49 -7.18 -16.42
N ILE A 182 2.51 -6.45 -16.92
CA ILE A 182 3.35 -6.89 -18.04
C ILE A 182 4.10 -8.20 -17.71
N TYR A 183 4.57 -8.31 -16.46
CA TYR A 183 5.29 -9.50 -15.99
C TYR A 183 4.45 -10.24 -14.97
N LYS A 184 4.32 -11.55 -15.13
CA LYS A 184 3.67 -12.38 -14.13
C LYS A 184 4.60 -12.56 -12.94
N MET A 185 4.12 -12.16 -11.79
CA MET A 185 4.83 -12.20 -10.52
C MET A 185 3.92 -12.76 -9.44
N LYS A 186 4.49 -13.51 -8.51
CA LYS A 186 3.75 -13.94 -7.31
C LYS A 186 3.70 -12.83 -6.26
N LYS A 187 2.58 -12.73 -5.58
CA LYS A 187 2.35 -11.81 -4.44
C LYS A 187 1.86 -12.59 -3.23
N GLN A 188 2.10 -12.02 -2.05
CA GLN A 188 1.35 -12.34 -0.85
C GLN A 188 0.38 -11.21 -0.55
N VAL A 189 -0.77 -11.56 0.02
CA VAL A 189 -1.67 -10.63 0.68
C VAL A 189 -1.92 -11.09 2.09
N ILE A 190 -1.97 -10.16 3.01
CA ILE A 190 -2.47 -10.38 4.36
C ILE A 190 -3.45 -9.27 4.75
N VAL A 191 -4.56 -9.69 5.37
CA VAL A 191 -5.50 -8.83 6.06
C VAL A 191 -5.53 -9.29 7.50
N ALA A 192 -5.10 -8.44 8.40
CA ALA A 192 -5.02 -8.77 9.80
C ALA A 192 -5.62 -7.68 10.68
N LYS A 193 -6.31 -8.10 11.73
CA LYS A 193 -6.92 -7.22 12.73
C LYS A 193 -6.06 -7.18 13.99
N LYS A 194 -5.73 -5.98 14.47
CA LYS A 194 -5.03 -5.78 15.74
C LYS A 194 -6.00 -6.03 16.90
N ILE A 195 -5.73 -7.03 17.76
CA ILE A 195 -6.64 -7.42 18.85
C ILE A 195 -6.16 -7.02 20.24
N LYS A 196 -4.86 -6.67 20.38
CA LYS A 196 -4.25 -6.20 21.63
C LYS A 196 -3.59 -4.84 21.44
#